data_f05ca548cfaa630cad0703c7d609633a
#
_entry.id   f05ca548cfaa630cad0703c7d609633a
#
_cell.length_a   1.000
_cell.length_b   1.000
_cell.length_c   1.000
_cell.angle_alpha   90.00
_cell.angle_beta   90.00
_cell.angle_gamma   90.00
#
_symmetry.space_group_name_H-M   'P 1'
#
loop_
_entity.id
_entity.type
_entity.pdbx_description
1 polymer ?
#
loop_
_entity_poly.entity_id
_entity_poly.type
_entity_poly.pdbx_seq_one_letter_code
_entity_poly.pdbx_strand_id
1 'polypeptide(L)'
;MSKKITEQDIIDSVASACQFISFYHPEDFVKGMVEAYENEKSDAAKNAIGQILINSKMCAMGHRPLCQDTGSVNIFVKVGLKANLDITKNLEDLLNEGVAKGYTDPDNTLRYSVVADPAGKRTNTKNNTPAVIHVSVDNSDKLDITVAAKGGGSENKSKFTVLNPSDSIYDWVMSNVKDMGAGWCPPGILGIGIGGNPEKAMLLAKESLMGHVDIHELKARGAQTPLEELRLKLYEDINKLGIGAQGLGGLTTVLDVKIL
;
A
#
# COMPACT_ATOMS: atom_id res chain seq x y z
N MET A 1 -7.31 -30.32 16.06
CA MET A 1 -6.76 -29.24 16.89
C MET A 1 -6.12 -28.24 15.94
N SER A 2 -6.43 -26.94 16.04
CA SER A 2 -5.78 -25.89 15.27
C SER A 2 -4.28 -25.88 15.60
N LYS A 3 -3.44 -25.60 14.60
CA LYS A 3 -1.98 -25.48 14.79
C LYS A 3 -1.71 -24.40 15.84
N LYS A 4 -0.80 -24.68 16.78
CA LYS A 4 -0.34 -23.71 17.78
C LYS A 4 0.50 -22.64 17.08
N ILE A 5 0.21 -21.37 17.34
CA ILE A 5 0.93 -20.21 16.80
C ILE A 5 1.79 -19.65 17.93
N THR A 6 3.10 -19.65 17.75
CA THR A 6 4.07 -19.19 18.75
C THR A 6 4.48 -17.73 18.51
N GLU A 7 5.09 -17.12 19.52
CA GLU A 7 5.72 -15.78 19.39
C GLU A 7 6.72 -15.74 18.24
N GLN A 8 7.54 -16.80 18.09
CA GLN A 8 8.53 -16.87 17.03
C GLN A 8 7.91 -16.96 15.63
N ASP A 9 6.79 -17.71 15.48
CA ASP A 9 6.06 -17.77 14.21
C ASP A 9 5.58 -16.36 13.76
N ILE A 10 5.10 -15.54 14.71
CA ILE A 10 4.65 -14.18 14.45
C ILE A 10 5.82 -13.29 14.02
N ILE A 11 6.89 -13.28 14.80
CA ILE A 11 8.09 -12.47 14.55
C ILE A 11 8.69 -12.81 13.18
N ASP A 12 8.88 -14.10 12.89
CA ASP A 12 9.50 -14.55 11.65
C ASP A 12 8.63 -14.29 10.43
N SER A 13 7.31 -14.46 10.57
CA SER A 13 6.36 -14.17 9.49
C SER A 13 6.37 -12.69 9.12
N VAL A 14 6.34 -11.78 10.11
CA VAL A 14 6.38 -10.34 9.88
C VAL A 14 7.74 -9.92 9.29
N ALA A 15 8.84 -10.44 9.81
CA ALA A 15 10.18 -10.16 9.30
C ALA A 15 10.32 -10.60 7.84
N SER A 16 9.88 -11.81 7.51
CA SER A 16 9.86 -12.35 6.15
C SER A 16 8.97 -11.52 5.22
N ALA A 17 7.79 -11.10 5.69
CA ALA A 17 6.90 -10.24 4.92
C ALA A 17 7.54 -8.87 4.61
N CYS A 18 8.17 -8.21 5.58
CA CYS A 18 8.89 -6.95 5.37
C CYS A 18 9.97 -7.08 4.29
N GLN A 19 10.74 -8.17 4.33
CA GLN A 19 11.75 -8.45 3.32
C GLN A 19 11.10 -8.71 1.95
N PHE A 20 10.11 -9.59 1.87
CA PHE A 20 9.42 -9.95 0.64
C PHE A 20 8.85 -8.74 -0.09
N ILE A 21 8.08 -7.91 0.60
CA ILE A 21 7.46 -6.71 -0.01
C ILE A 21 8.48 -5.63 -0.37
N SER A 22 9.71 -5.71 0.13
CA SER A 22 10.77 -4.75 -0.21
C SER A 22 11.36 -4.98 -1.60
N PHE A 23 11.27 -6.20 -2.15
CA PHE A 23 11.88 -6.54 -3.44
C PHE A 23 10.94 -7.19 -4.46
N TYR A 24 9.68 -7.50 -4.07
CA TYR A 24 8.66 -7.97 -5.01
C TYR A 24 7.51 -6.97 -5.12
N HIS A 25 7.19 -6.55 -6.33
CA HIS A 25 5.91 -5.91 -6.59
C HIS A 25 4.78 -6.95 -6.65
N PRO A 26 3.55 -6.59 -6.25
CA PRO A 26 2.38 -7.42 -6.48
C PRO A 26 2.17 -7.71 -7.98
N GLU A 27 1.57 -8.86 -8.28
CA GLU A 27 1.35 -9.31 -9.67
C GLU A 27 0.44 -8.35 -10.44
N ASP A 28 -0.62 -7.84 -9.81
CA ASP A 28 -1.53 -6.85 -10.40
C ASP A 28 -0.81 -5.54 -10.78
N PHE A 29 0.12 -5.09 -9.94
CA PHE A 29 0.96 -3.94 -10.24
C PHE A 29 1.84 -4.19 -11.48
N VAL A 30 2.53 -5.32 -11.52
CA VAL A 30 3.42 -5.65 -12.67
C VAL A 30 2.61 -5.75 -13.96
N LYS A 31 1.45 -6.42 -13.92
CA LYS A 31 0.54 -6.55 -15.06
C LYS A 31 0.07 -5.18 -15.56
N GLY A 32 -0.38 -4.31 -14.64
CA GLY A 32 -0.80 -2.95 -14.99
C GLY A 32 0.35 -2.11 -15.58
N MET A 33 1.56 -2.26 -15.07
CA MET A 33 2.75 -1.56 -15.61
C MET A 33 3.14 -2.06 -17.00
N VAL A 34 3.03 -3.36 -17.27
CA VAL A 34 3.29 -3.92 -18.62
C VAL A 34 2.27 -3.39 -19.61
N GLU A 35 0.98 -3.43 -19.27
CA GLU A 35 -0.09 -2.87 -20.10
C GLU A 35 0.11 -1.37 -20.36
N ALA A 36 0.49 -0.61 -19.32
CA ALA A 36 0.81 0.80 -19.45
C ALA A 36 1.99 1.03 -20.42
N TYR A 37 3.05 0.22 -20.32
CA TYR A 37 4.20 0.31 -21.21
C TYR A 37 3.84 0.04 -22.68
N GLU A 38 3.03 -1.00 -22.93
CA GLU A 38 2.62 -1.37 -24.29
C GLU A 38 1.77 -0.30 -24.95
N ASN A 39 0.87 0.34 -24.20
CA ASN A 39 -0.09 1.33 -24.69
C ASN A 39 0.46 2.75 -24.76
N GLU A 40 1.55 3.08 -24.04
CA GLU A 40 2.08 4.43 -23.95
C GLU A 40 2.60 4.96 -25.29
N LYS A 41 2.27 6.22 -25.58
CA LYS A 41 2.62 6.94 -26.80
C LYS A 41 3.73 7.96 -26.60
N SER A 42 3.93 8.46 -25.39
CA SER A 42 4.98 9.41 -25.06
C SER A 42 6.29 8.66 -24.81
N ASP A 43 7.35 8.97 -25.55
CA ASP A 43 8.67 8.35 -25.38
C ASP A 43 9.23 8.56 -23.97
N ALA A 44 9.02 9.74 -23.39
CA ALA A 44 9.49 10.04 -22.04
C ALA A 44 8.76 9.19 -20.98
N ALA A 45 7.43 9.12 -21.05
CA ALA A 45 6.63 8.31 -20.13
C ALA A 45 6.90 6.82 -20.33
N LYS A 46 6.99 6.36 -21.57
CA LYS A 46 7.30 4.96 -21.90
C LYS A 46 8.67 4.53 -21.36
N ASN A 47 9.67 5.40 -21.51
CA ASN A 47 10.99 5.14 -20.95
C ASN A 47 10.96 5.05 -19.42
N ALA A 48 10.24 5.96 -18.74
CA ALA A 48 10.09 5.93 -17.29
C ALA A 48 9.42 4.61 -16.82
N ILE A 49 8.33 4.18 -17.46
CA ILE A 49 7.66 2.92 -17.17
C ILE A 49 8.62 1.74 -17.40
N GLY A 50 9.35 1.74 -18.51
CA GLY A 50 10.35 0.72 -18.83
C GLY A 50 11.43 0.59 -17.76
N GLN A 51 11.95 1.72 -17.24
CA GLN A 51 12.92 1.73 -16.16
C GLN A 51 12.36 1.14 -14.87
N ILE A 52 11.10 1.42 -14.53
CA ILE A 52 10.43 0.84 -13.35
C ILE A 52 10.29 -0.68 -13.51
N LEU A 53 9.91 -1.17 -14.68
CA LEU A 53 9.80 -2.61 -14.96
C LEU A 53 11.16 -3.33 -14.89
N ILE A 54 12.21 -2.72 -15.44
CA ILE A 54 13.58 -3.23 -15.36
C ILE A 54 14.02 -3.29 -13.89
N ASN A 55 13.80 -2.21 -13.14
CA ASN A 55 14.11 -2.16 -11.71
C ASN A 55 13.36 -3.27 -10.94
N SER A 56 12.05 -3.43 -11.18
CA SER A 56 11.24 -4.47 -10.56
C SER A 56 11.85 -5.87 -10.77
N LYS A 57 12.22 -6.19 -12.02
CA LYS A 57 12.87 -7.45 -12.35
C LYS A 57 14.23 -7.62 -11.68
N MET A 58 15.06 -6.60 -11.69
CA MET A 58 16.39 -6.64 -11.07
C MET A 58 16.30 -6.81 -9.55
N CYS A 59 15.36 -6.13 -8.90
CA CYS A 59 15.16 -6.24 -7.46
C CYS A 59 14.65 -7.61 -7.06
N ALA A 60 13.71 -8.17 -7.83
CA ALA A 60 13.20 -9.53 -7.60
C ALA A 60 14.29 -10.59 -7.76
N MET A 61 15.17 -10.46 -8.77
CA MET A 61 16.27 -11.41 -9.00
C MET A 61 17.41 -11.26 -8.01
N GLY A 62 17.71 -10.03 -7.59
CA GLY A 62 18.84 -9.72 -6.72
C GLY A 62 18.50 -9.61 -5.24
N HIS A 63 17.22 -9.76 -4.88
CA HIS A 63 16.68 -9.52 -3.53
C HIS A 63 17.18 -8.18 -2.96
N ARG A 64 16.95 -7.11 -3.71
CA ARG A 64 17.32 -5.74 -3.33
C ARG A 64 16.09 -4.84 -3.27
N PRO A 65 16.08 -3.83 -2.37
CA PRO A 65 14.93 -2.95 -2.25
C PRO A 65 14.53 -2.27 -3.57
N LEU A 66 13.25 -2.26 -3.87
CA LEU A 66 12.65 -1.63 -5.06
C LEU A 66 12.87 -0.12 -5.11
N CYS A 67 13.01 0.51 -3.94
CA CYS A 67 13.20 1.94 -3.76
C CYS A 67 14.10 2.20 -2.56
N GLN A 68 14.79 3.36 -2.55
CA GLN A 68 15.50 3.85 -1.37
C GLN A 68 14.55 4.23 -0.22
N ASP A 69 13.29 4.54 -0.54
CA ASP A 69 12.24 4.75 0.45
C ASP A 69 11.51 3.42 0.69
N THR A 70 11.98 2.70 1.70
CA THR A 70 11.40 1.40 2.09
C THR A 70 10.16 1.55 2.98
N GLY A 71 9.74 2.79 3.22
CA GLY A 71 8.45 3.15 3.80
C GLY A 71 8.33 2.98 5.32
N SER A 72 7.17 3.39 5.82
CA SER A 72 6.68 3.03 7.14
C SER A 72 5.79 1.79 7.05
N VAL A 73 5.91 0.90 8.02
CA VAL A 73 5.15 -0.36 8.03
C VAL A 73 3.77 -0.14 8.60
N ASN A 74 2.77 -0.64 7.89
CA ASN A 74 1.39 -0.72 8.33
C ASN A 74 1.00 -2.20 8.42
N ILE A 75 0.39 -2.62 9.53
CA ILE A 75 0.01 -4.00 9.77
C ILE A 75 -1.49 -4.05 10.08
N PHE A 76 -2.23 -4.84 9.32
CA PHE A 76 -3.62 -5.17 9.59
C PHE A 76 -3.68 -6.59 10.12
N VAL A 77 -4.18 -6.75 11.33
CA VAL A 77 -4.27 -8.06 12.01
C VAL A 77 -5.73 -8.41 12.23
N LYS A 78 -6.12 -9.61 11.81
CA LYS A 78 -7.38 -10.24 12.20
C LYS A 78 -7.08 -11.40 13.13
N VAL A 79 -7.50 -11.24 14.38
CA VAL A 79 -7.31 -12.27 15.42
C VAL A 79 -8.58 -13.11 15.49
N GLY A 80 -8.47 -14.37 15.11
CA GLY A 80 -9.55 -15.32 15.27
C GLY A 80 -9.79 -15.65 16.75
N LEU A 81 -11.04 -15.56 17.22
CA LEU A 81 -11.40 -15.91 18.61
C LEU A 81 -11.11 -17.38 18.98
N LYS A 82 -10.93 -18.24 17.97
CA LYS A 82 -10.59 -19.65 18.13
C LYS A 82 -9.12 -19.96 17.78
N ALA A 83 -8.34 -18.92 17.51
CA ALA A 83 -6.92 -19.09 17.21
C ALA A 83 -6.18 -19.63 18.44
N ASN A 84 -5.30 -20.62 18.21
CA ASN A 84 -4.51 -21.24 19.27
C ASN A 84 -3.19 -20.48 19.43
N LEU A 85 -3.25 -19.33 20.10
CA LEU A 85 -2.09 -18.46 20.32
C LEU A 85 -1.33 -18.91 21.59
N ASP A 86 -0.05 -19.22 21.43
CA ASP A 86 0.88 -19.51 22.51
C ASP A 86 1.85 -18.33 22.69
N ILE A 87 1.32 -17.24 23.18
CA ILE A 87 2.04 -15.98 23.36
C ILE A 87 1.90 -15.51 24.82
N THR A 88 2.95 -14.94 25.35
CA THR A 88 3.00 -14.31 26.67
C THR A 88 3.22 -12.80 26.57
N LYS A 89 3.91 -12.38 25.50
CA LYS A 89 4.11 -10.98 25.18
C LYS A 89 2.87 -10.34 24.56
N ASN A 90 2.80 -9.02 24.60
CA ASN A 90 1.80 -8.27 23.86
C ASN A 90 1.96 -8.51 22.33
N LEU A 91 0.84 -8.70 21.63
CA LEU A 91 0.85 -8.94 20.20
C LEU A 91 1.50 -7.78 19.41
N GLU A 92 1.27 -6.54 19.81
CA GLU A 92 1.90 -5.38 19.16
C GLU A 92 3.42 -5.39 19.31
N ASP A 93 3.94 -5.84 20.47
CA ASP A 93 5.39 -5.96 20.69
C ASP A 93 5.99 -7.00 19.76
N LEU A 94 5.34 -8.17 19.61
CA LEU A 94 5.78 -9.24 18.71
C LEU A 94 5.80 -8.78 17.25
N LEU A 95 4.78 -8.05 16.81
CA LEU A 95 4.71 -7.48 15.47
C LEU A 95 5.85 -6.48 15.24
N ASN A 96 6.12 -5.61 16.22
CA ASN A 96 7.24 -4.67 16.16
C ASN A 96 8.61 -5.35 16.20
N GLU A 97 8.78 -6.43 16.99
CA GLU A 97 10.00 -7.26 16.95
C GLU A 97 10.21 -7.85 15.55
N GLY A 98 9.14 -8.32 14.90
CA GLY A 98 9.18 -8.78 13.51
C GLY A 98 9.60 -7.70 12.52
N VAL A 99 9.04 -6.50 12.62
CA VAL A 99 9.43 -5.35 11.79
C VAL A 99 10.90 -5.00 12.02
N ALA A 100 11.32 -4.87 13.29
CA ALA A 100 12.70 -4.58 13.63
C ALA A 100 13.65 -5.62 13.02
N LYS A 101 13.34 -6.93 13.18
CA LYS A 101 14.12 -8.03 12.60
C LYS A 101 14.19 -7.92 11.08
N GLY A 102 13.07 -7.68 10.40
CA GLY A 102 13.03 -7.55 8.94
C GLY A 102 13.82 -6.37 8.42
N TYR A 103 13.76 -5.21 9.06
CA TYR A 103 14.47 -4.00 8.62
C TYR A 103 15.97 -4.02 8.95
N THR A 104 16.39 -4.76 9.97
CA THR A 104 17.80 -4.86 10.38
C THR A 104 18.48 -6.15 9.92
N ASP A 105 17.86 -6.89 9.00
CA ASP A 105 18.43 -8.10 8.43
C ASP A 105 19.81 -7.81 7.84
N PRO A 106 20.88 -8.51 8.28
CA PRO A 106 22.25 -8.21 7.86
C PRO A 106 22.48 -8.48 6.36
N ASP A 107 21.73 -9.41 5.77
CA ASP A 107 21.88 -9.77 4.36
C ASP A 107 21.18 -8.78 3.44
N ASN A 108 20.14 -8.09 3.94
CA ASN A 108 19.39 -7.07 3.21
C ASN A 108 18.83 -6.01 4.15
N THR A 109 19.69 -5.19 4.73
CA THR A 109 19.29 -4.09 5.62
C THR A 109 18.47 -3.06 4.85
N LEU A 110 17.23 -2.82 5.31
CA LEU A 110 16.34 -1.83 4.73
C LEU A 110 16.56 -0.45 5.37
N ARG A 111 16.20 0.60 4.66
CA ARG A 111 16.33 1.96 5.19
C ARG A 111 15.28 2.24 6.27
N TYR A 112 15.70 2.68 7.43
CA TYR A 112 14.80 3.10 8.52
C TYR A 112 14.28 4.52 8.27
N SER A 113 12.97 4.73 8.39
CA SER A 113 12.31 6.02 8.17
C SER A 113 11.60 6.56 9.41
N VAL A 114 11.38 5.71 10.42
CA VAL A 114 10.65 6.09 11.63
C VAL A 114 11.54 6.87 12.60
N VAL A 115 10.98 7.91 13.16
CA VAL A 115 11.65 8.74 14.17
C VAL A 115 10.91 8.69 15.51
N ALA A 116 11.65 8.58 16.58
CA ALA A 116 11.17 8.82 17.93
C ALA A 116 11.08 10.33 18.17
N ASP A 117 10.18 10.71 19.07
CA ASP A 117 9.94 12.10 19.45
C ASP A 117 9.74 13.04 18.24
N PRO A 118 8.69 12.83 17.44
CA PRO A 118 8.48 13.57 16.19
C PRO A 118 8.25 15.08 16.41
N ALA A 119 7.79 15.47 17.58
CA ALA A 119 7.61 16.87 17.95
C ALA A 119 8.91 17.52 18.50
N GLY A 120 9.91 16.73 18.88
CA GLY A 120 11.14 17.20 19.49
C GLY A 120 12.40 16.84 18.70
N LYS A 121 13.21 15.93 19.22
CA LYS A 121 14.55 15.61 18.67
C LYS A 121 14.54 14.85 17.36
N ARG A 122 13.44 14.20 17.01
CA ARG A 122 13.28 13.41 15.77
C ARG A 122 14.40 12.40 15.53
N THR A 123 14.81 11.70 16.58
CA THR A 123 15.87 10.70 16.47
C THR A 123 15.38 9.48 15.73
N ASN A 124 16.12 9.04 14.71
CA ASN A 124 15.78 7.82 13.96
C ASN A 124 15.85 6.60 14.88
N THR A 125 14.84 5.74 14.83
CA THR A 125 14.72 4.54 15.69
C THR A 125 15.70 3.43 15.31
N LYS A 126 16.26 3.47 14.09
CA LYS A 126 17.24 2.52 13.54
C LYS A 126 16.76 1.08 13.37
N ASN A 127 15.45 0.87 13.45
CA ASN A 127 14.81 -0.44 13.25
C ASN A 127 13.43 -0.34 12.60
N ASN A 128 13.04 0.88 12.20
CA ASN A 128 11.77 1.23 11.56
C ASN A 128 10.51 0.95 12.39
N THR A 129 10.64 0.92 13.72
CA THR A 129 9.51 0.78 14.66
C THR A 129 9.22 2.08 15.39
N PRO A 130 7.98 2.29 15.91
CA PRO A 130 6.87 1.37 15.84
C PRO A 130 6.21 1.34 14.45
N ALA A 131 5.63 0.19 14.09
CA ALA A 131 4.69 0.09 12.97
C ALA A 131 3.34 0.71 13.34
N VAL A 132 2.54 1.04 12.32
CA VAL A 132 1.13 1.42 12.51
C VAL A 132 0.30 0.15 12.46
N ILE A 133 -0.25 -0.28 13.59
CA ILE A 133 -0.92 -1.57 13.75
C ILE A 133 -2.42 -1.37 13.96
N HIS A 134 -3.21 -2.08 13.18
CA HIS A 134 -4.67 -2.13 13.27
C HIS A 134 -5.10 -3.55 13.58
N VAL A 135 -5.77 -3.75 14.71
CA VAL A 135 -6.23 -5.06 15.15
C VAL A 135 -7.76 -5.14 15.03
N SER A 136 -8.23 -6.21 14.43
CA SER A 136 -9.64 -6.60 14.39
C SER A 136 -9.79 -8.03 14.87
N VAL A 137 -11.02 -8.41 15.23
CA VAL A 137 -11.34 -9.74 15.75
C VAL A 137 -12.44 -10.36 14.91
N ASP A 138 -12.32 -11.65 14.61
CA ASP A 138 -13.38 -12.43 13.95
C ASP A 138 -13.60 -13.78 14.62
N ASN A 139 -14.52 -14.60 14.09
CA ASN A 139 -14.85 -15.91 14.65
C ASN A 139 -14.01 -17.08 14.08
N SER A 140 -12.93 -16.79 13.37
CA SER A 140 -12.05 -17.80 12.79
C SER A 140 -11.15 -18.46 13.82
N ASP A 141 -10.39 -19.48 13.39
CA ASP A 141 -9.30 -20.12 14.13
C ASP A 141 -7.91 -19.70 13.64
N LYS A 142 -7.82 -18.56 12.91
CA LYS A 142 -6.62 -18.07 12.26
C LYS A 142 -6.11 -16.78 12.91
N LEU A 143 -4.84 -16.52 12.73
CA LEU A 143 -4.23 -15.20 12.87
C LEU A 143 -3.85 -14.76 11.46
N ASP A 144 -4.55 -13.76 10.93
CA ASP A 144 -4.30 -13.20 9.61
C ASP A 144 -3.54 -11.89 9.77
N ILE A 145 -2.37 -11.79 9.15
CA ILE A 145 -1.48 -10.63 9.25
C ILE A 145 -1.16 -10.13 7.85
N THR A 146 -1.68 -8.96 7.51
CA THR A 146 -1.33 -8.24 6.28
C THR A 146 -0.30 -7.17 6.58
N VAL A 147 0.87 -7.25 5.93
CA VAL A 147 1.97 -6.29 6.08
C VAL A 147 2.09 -5.44 4.83
N ALA A 148 2.11 -4.13 5.00
CA ALA A 148 2.32 -3.17 3.91
C ALA A 148 3.38 -2.14 4.30
N ALA A 149 4.25 -1.80 3.36
CA ALA A 149 5.19 -0.69 3.49
C ALA A 149 4.75 0.46 2.58
N LYS A 150 4.60 1.65 3.14
CA LYS A 150 4.15 2.83 2.39
C LYS A 150 5.20 3.93 2.45
N GLY A 151 5.73 4.29 1.29
CA GLY A 151 6.77 5.31 1.16
C GLY A 151 6.29 6.69 1.61
N GLY A 152 7.20 7.50 2.15
CA GLY A 152 6.91 8.82 2.69
C GLY A 152 6.37 9.79 1.64
N GLY A 153 6.81 9.70 0.39
CA GLY A 153 6.30 10.52 -0.71
C GLY A 153 4.80 10.32 -0.93
N SER A 154 4.37 9.09 -1.06
CA SER A 154 2.96 8.77 -1.27
C SER A 154 2.12 8.95 0.01
N GLU A 155 2.66 8.67 1.19
CA GLU A 155 1.97 8.90 2.47
C GLU A 155 1.66 10.39 2.69
N ASN A 156 2.62 11.27 2.38
CA ASN A 156 2.46 12.72 2.51
C ASN A 156 1.51 13.35 1.48
N LYS A 157 1.05 12.59 0.48
CA LYS A 157 0.03 13.03 -0.47
C LYS A 157 -1.38 12.61 -0.08
N SER A 158 -1.54 11.86 1.02
CA SER A 158 -2.86 11.51 1.55
C SER A 158 -3.66 12.77 1.89
N LYS A 159 -4.94 12.76 1.54
CA LYS A 159 -5.89 13.85 1.75
C LYS A 159 -7.12 13.33 2.46
N PHE A 160 -7.71 14.20 3.24
CA PHE A 160 -8.95 13.93 3.97
C PHE A 160 -9.86 15.15 3.92
N THR A 161 -11.15 14.93 3.88
CA THR A 161 -12.16 15.98 4.03
C THR A 161 -13.46 15.43 4.63
N VAL A 162 -14.28 16.36 5.13
CA VAL A 162 -15.68 16.09 5.44
C VAL A 162 -16.52 16.84 4.39
N LEU A 163 -17.25 16.09 3.59
CA LEU A 163 -18.14 16.61 2.56
C LEU A 163 -19.53 16.89 3.12
N ASN A 164 -20.21 17.94 2.61
CA ASN A 164 -21.64 18.08 2.84
C ASN A 164 -22.41 17.03 2.01
N PRO A 165 -23.67 16.72 2.38
CA PRO A 165 -24.46 15.73 1.63
C PRO A 165 -24.72 16.08 0.16
N SER A 166 -24.60 17.37 -0.21
CA SER A 166 -24.73 17.87 -1.57
C SER A 166 -23.44 17.83 -2.38
N ASP A 167 -22.29 17.61 -1.73
CA ASP A 167 -20.99 17.66 -2.39
C ASP A 167 -20.70 16.35 -3.13
N SER A 168 -20.00 16.46 -4.25
CA SER A 168 -19.64 15.31 -5.08
C SER A 168 -18.32 14.69 -4.62
N ILE A 169 -18.36 13.41 -4.22
CA ILE A 169 -17.16 12.62 -3.91
C ILE A 169 -16.24 12.57 -5.14
N TYR A 170 -16.81 12.33 -6.31
CA TYR A 170 -16.06 12.28 -7.57
C TYR A 170 -15.29 13.58 -7.83
N ASP A 171 -15.94 14.73 -7.73
CA ASP A 171 -15.30 16.03 -8.03
C ASP A 171 -14.21 16.35 -7.02
N TRP A 172 -14.41 16.00 -5.75
CA TRP A 172 -13.40 16.16 -4.72
C TRP A 172 -12.16 15.29 -5.02
N VAL A 173 -12.33 14.04 -5.38
CA VAL A 173 -11.22 13.14 -5.73
C VAL A 173 -10.46 13.66 -6.94
N MET A 174 -11.18 14.01 -8.02
CA MET A 174 -10.57 14.53 -9.26
C MET A 174 -9.73 15.78 -9.04
N SER A 175 -10.25 16.74 -8.25
CA SER A 175 -9.54 17.95 -7.87
C SER A 175 -8.25 17.63 -7.10
N ASN A 176 -8.35 16.76 -6.07
CA ASN A 176 -7.20 16.44 -5.23
C ASN A 176 -6.12 15.64 -5.94
N VAL A 177 -6.49 14.70 -6.81
CA VAL A 177 -5.50 13.94 -7.59
C VAL A 177 -4.71 14.87 -8.52
N LYS A 178 -5.35 15.84 -9.13
CA LYS A 178 -4.69 16.87 -9.94
C LYS A 178 -3.64 17.64 -9.12
N ASP A 179 -4.00 18.02 -7.89
CA ASP A 179 -3.11 18.77 -6.98
C ASP A 179 -1.97 17.92 -6.41
N MET A 180 -2.14 16.60 -6.33
CA MET A 180 -1.06 15.69 -5.94
C MET A 180 0.12 15.71 -6.91
N GLY A 181 -0.15 15.97 -8.20
CA GLY A 181 0.86 16.02 -9.25
C GLY A 181 1.69 14.74 -9.33
N ALA A 182 3.01 14.87 -9.45
CA ALA A 182 3.96 13.76 -9.52
C ALA A 182 4.52 13.32 -8.15
N GLY A 183 4.18 14.01 -7.06
CA GLY A 183 4.83 13.82 -5.77
C GLY A 183 4.58 12.48 -5.07
N TRP A 184 3.70 11.64 -5.61
CA TRP A 184 3.40 10.28 -5.15
C TRP A 184 3.94 9.19 -6.08
N CYS A 185 4.79 9.59 -7.04
CA CYS A 185 5.49 8.71 -7.99
C CYS A 185 4.55 7.88 -8.90
N PRO A 186 3.63 8.52 -9.67
CA PRO A 186 2.78 7.79 -10.61
C PRO A 186 3.60 7.04 -11.68
N PRO A 187 3.07 5.97 -12.29
CA PRO A 187 1.77 5.36 -12.08
C PRO A 187 1.69 4.58 -10.77
N GLY A 188 0.56 4.70 -10.09
CA GLY A 188 0.36 4.03 -8.81
C GLY A 188 -1.08 3.59 -8.59
N ILE A 189 -1.38 3.12 -7.39
CA ILE A 189 -2.71 2.71 -6.98
C ILE A 189 -3.27 3.76 -6.02
N LEU A 190 -4.47 4.25 -6.30
CA LEU A 190 -5.18 5.19 -5.43
C LEU A 190 -6.13 4.42 -4.51
N GLY A 191 -5.96 4.58 -3.20
CA GLY A 191 -6.88 4.03 -2.19
C GLY A 191 -7.81 5.11 -1.66
N ILE A 192 -9.11 4.86 -1.67
CA ILE A 192 -10.14 5.78 -1.21
C ILE A 192 -10.99 5.11 -0.13
N GLY A 193 -11.23 5.81 0.96
CA GLY A 193 -12.14 5.38 2.02
C GLY A 193 -13.34 6.33 2.13
N ILE A 194 -14.54 5.79 2.14
CA ILE A 194 -15.77 6.56 2.13
C ILE A 194 -16.65 6.16 3.32
N GLY A 195 -17.01 7.14 4.13
CA GLY A 195 -17.96 6.95 5.23
C GLY A 195 -17.31 6.66 6.58
N GLY A 196 -18.17 6.49 7.59
CA GLY A 196 -17.77 6.45 8.99
C GLY A 196 -17.41 7.85 9.53
N ASN A 197 -16.52 7.87 10.52
CA ASN A 197 -15.90 9.09 11.02
C ASN A 197 -14.52 9.30 10.35
N PRO A 198 -13.82 10.41 10.63
CA PRO A 198 -12.52 10.71 10.02
C PRO A 198 -11.51 9.57 10.08
N GLU A 199 -11.31 8.98 11.26
CA GLU A 199 -10.35 7.89 11.43
C GLU A 199 -10.75 6.66 10.60
N LYS A 200 -12.04 6.34 10.56
CA LYS A 200 -12.52 5.17 9.81
C LYS A 200 -12.34 5.38 8.30
N ALA A 201 -12.66 6.56 7.78
CA ALA A 201 -12.45 6.88 6.36
C ALA A 201 -10.98 6.77 5.95
N MET A 202 -10.06 7.33 6.76
CA MET A 202 -8.62 7.23 6.50
C MET A 202 -8.10 5.79 6.59
N LEU A 203 -8.62 5.01 7.55
CA LEU A 203 -8.30 3.59 7.68
C LEU A 203 -8.76 2.80 6.46
N LEU A 204 -10.02 3.00 6.03
CA LEU A 204 -10.59 2.37 4.84
C LEU A 204 -9.80 2.70 3.58
N ALA A 205 -9.35 3.96 3.42
CA ALA A 205 -8.52 4.35 2.28
C ALA A 205 -7.22 3.54 2.21
N LYS A 206 -6.58 3.30 3.34
CA LYS A 206 -5.35 2.49 3.40
C LYS A 206 -5.64 0.99 3.24
N GLU A 207 -6.68 0.49 3.88
CA GLU A 207 -7.11 -0.90 3.79
C GLU A 207 -7.55 -1.27 2.36
N SER A 208 -8.18 -0.34 1.62
CA SER A 208 -8.60 -0.55 0.25
C SER A 208 -7.44 -0.96 -0.68
N LEU A 209 -6.23 -0.45 -0.43
CA LEU A 209 -5.04 -0.82 -1.19
C LEU A 209 -4.69 -2.31 -1.09
N MET A 210 -5.16 -2.99 -0.03
CA MET A 210 -4.95 -4.43 0.21
C MET A 210 -6.06 -5.29 -0.42
N GLY A 211 -7.05 -4.68 -1.09
CA GLY A 211 -8.16 -5.39 -1.72
C GLY A 211 -7.69 -6.35 -2.82
N HIS A 212 -8.36 -7.51 -2.91
CA HIS A 212 -8.00 -8.58 -3.85
C HIS A 212 -8.51 -8.35 -5.27
N VAL A 213 -9.59 -7.58 -5.45
CA VAL A 213 -10.16 -7.31 -6.78
C VAL A 213 -9.35 -6.20 -7.45
N ASP A 214 -8.65 -6.54 -8.51
CA ASP A 214 -7.90 -5.59 -9.32
C ASP A 214 -8.77 -4.93 -10.41
N ILE A 215 -8.26 -3.89 -11.06
CA ILE A 215 -8.98 -3.16 -12.10
C ILE A 215 -9.22 -4.00 -13.35
N HIS A 216 -8.34 -4.96 -13.66
CA HIS A 216 -8.49 -5.83 -14.83
C HIS A 216 -9.65 -6.79 -14.63
N GLU A 217 -9.76 -7.39 -13.45
CA GLU A 217 -10.90 -8.22 -13.07
C GLU A 217 -12.20 -7.42 -13.12
N LEU A 218 -12.20 -6.21 -12.53
CA LEU A 218 -13.37 -5.35 -12.52
C LEU A 218 -13.81 -4.94 -13.93
N LYS A 219 -12.89 -4.57 -14.79
CA LYS A 219 -13.14 -4.27 -16.21
C LYS A 219 -13.70 -5.48 -16.97
N ALA A 220 -13.16 -6.66 -16.73
CA ALA A 220 -13.57 -7.88 -17.43
C ALA A 220 -15.00 -8.33 -17.07
N ARG A 221 -15.39 -8.24 -15.81
CA ARG A 221 -16.73 -8.63 -15.34
C ARG A 221 -17.76 -7.50 -15.36
N GLY A 222 -17.32 -6.25 -15.47
CA GLY A 222 -18.14 -5.06 -15.32
C GLY A 222 -18.48 -4.71 -13.88
N ALA A 223 -18.87 -3.45 -13.65
CA ALA A 223 -19.32 -2.97 -12.35
C ALA A 223 -20.68 -3.59 -11.98
N GLN A 224 -20.83 -4.00 -10.73
CA GLN A 224 -22.05 -4.59 -10.17
C GLN A 224 -22.65 -3.74 -9.05
N THR A 225 -21.93 -2.71 -8.60
CA THR A 225 -22.36 -1.80 -7.54
C THR A 225 -22.04 -0.35 -7.91
N PRO A 226 -22.77 0.64 -7.35
CA PRO A 226 -22.45 2.05 -7.57
C PRO A 226 -21.00 2.41 -7.17
N LEU A 227 -20.45 1.72 -6.18
CA LEU A 227 -19.05 1.92 -5.75
C LEU A 227 -18.05 1.46 -6.81
N GLU A 228 -18.33 0.35 -7.46
CA GLU A 228 -17.53 -0.15 -8.58
C GLU A 228 -17.68 0.70 -9.83
N GLU A 229 -18.86 1.26 -10.10
CA GLU A 229 -19.08 2.25 -11.16
C GLU A 229 -18.22 3.50 -10.92
N LEU A 230 -18.24 4.03 -9.68
CA LEU A 230 -17.40 5.15 -9.29
C LEU A 230 -15.89 4.83 -9.45
N ARG A 231 -15.48 3.62 -9.08
CA ARG A 231 -14.10 3.15 -9.22
C ARG A 231 -13.66 3.16 -10.69
N LEU A 232 -14.45 2.57 -11.60
CA LEU A 232 -14.16 2.57 -13.04
C LEU A 232 -14.11 3.98 -13.60
N LYS A 233 -15.09 4.82 -13.26
CA LYS A 233 -15.15 6.21 -13.71
C LYS A 233 -13.93 7.01 -13.27
N LEU A 234 -13.54 6.92 -12.00
CA LEU A 234 -12.35 7.58 -11.49
C LEU A 234 -11.08 7.08 -12.18
N TYR A 235 -10.95 5.76 -12.37
CA TYR A 235 -9.81 5.18 -13.08
C TYR A 235 -9.65 5.77 -14.49
N GLU A 236 -10.73 5.83 -15.25
CA GLU A 236 -10.71 6.37 -16.60
C GLU A 236 -10.39 7.86 -16.65
N ASP A 237 -11.05 8.64 -15.79
CA ASP A 237 -10.95 10.11 -15.85
C ASP A 237 -9.65 10.64 -15.21
N ILE A 238 -9.09 9.94 -14.20
CA ILE A 238 -7.76 10.28 -13.66
C ILE A 238 -6.69 10.05 -14.74
N ASN A 239 -6.78 8.97 -15.51
CA ASN A 239 -5.83 8.71 -16.58
C ASN A 239 -5.91 9.75 -17.72
N LYS A 240 -7.08 10.36 -17.94
CA LYS A 240 -7.25 11.48 -18.90
C LYS A 240 -6.63 12.80 -18.42
N LEU A 241 -6.26 12.93 -17.13
CA LEU A 241 -5.58 14.13 -16.64
C LEU A 241 -4.18 14.32 -17.27
N GLY A 242 -3.59 13.26 -17.82
CA GLY A 242 -2.33 13.35 -18.52
C GLY A 242 -1.12 13.67 -17.62
N ILE A 243 -1.20 13.41 -16.30
CA ILE A 243 -0.07 13.56 -15.39
C ILE A 243 1.02 12.55 -15.80
N GLY A 244 0.62 11.29 -16.03
CA GLY A 244 1.46 10.26 -16.59
C GLY A 244 2.57 9.76 -15.66
N ALA A 245 3.39 8.87 -16.18
CA ALA A 245 4.49 8.25 -15.45
C ALA A 245 5.49 9.31 -14.94
N GLN A 246 5.72 9.35 -13.63
CA GLN A 246 6.62 10.28 -12.94
C GLN A 246 6.34 11.77 -13.24
N GLY A 247 5.10 12.09 -13.68
CA GLY A 247 4.72 13.45 -14.08
C GLY A 247 5.28 13.90 -15.44
N LEU A 248 5.73 12.98 -16.27
CA LEU A 248 6.30 13.26 -17.60
C LEU A 248 5.23 13.33 -18.70
N GLY A 249 3.96 13.38 -18.30
CA GLY A 249 2.84 13.25 -19.23
C GLY A 249 2.56 11.80 -19.62
N GLY A 250 1.66 11.58 -20.57
CA GLY A 250 1.30 10.25 -21.08
C GLY A 250 -0.06 9.76 -20.63
N LEU A 251 -0.33 8.49 -20.91
CA LEU A 251 -1.67 7.90 -20.80
C LEU A 251 -2.00 7.31 -19.44
N THR A 252 -0.98 6.96 -18.64
CA THR A 252 -1.20 6.22 -17.39
C THR A 252 -0.70 6.98 -16.18
N THR A 253 -1.65 7.46 -15.37
CA THR A 253 -1.43 8.13 -14.08
C THR A 253 -1.70 7.16 -12.93
N VAL A 254 -2.79 6.38 -13.01
CA VAL A 254 -3.14 5.34 -12.04
C VAL A 254 -3.20 3.97 -12.74
N LEU A 255 -2.70 2.96 -12.04
CA LEU A 255 -2.83 1.55 -12.43
C LEU A 255 -4.16 0.98 -11.93
N ASP A 256 -4.64 1.48 -10.81
CA ASP A 256 -5.91 1.11 -10.20
C ASP A 256 -6.44 2.23 -9.30
N VAL A 257 -7.74 2.21 -9.05
CA VAL A 257 -8.43 2.99 -8.02
C VAL A 257 -9.20 2.01 -7.17
N LYS A 258 -8.86 1.88 -5.88
CA LYS A 258 -9.51 0.97 -4.94
C LYS A 258 -10.33 1.76 -3.93
N ILE A 259 -11.55 1.34 -3.66
CA ILE A 259 -12.51 2.08 -2.81
C ILE A 259 -13.14 1.14 -1.79
N LEU A 260 -13.19 1.56 -0.52
CA LEU A 260 -13.96 0.93 0.56
C LEU A 260 -14.89 1.94 1.23
#